data_5280140f9bd76baa36e289bfdc78268b
#
_entry.id   5280140f9bd76baa36e289bfdc78268b
#
_cell.length_a   1.000
_cell.length_b   1.000
_cell.length_c   1.000
_cell.angle_alpha   90.00
_cell.angle_beta   90.00
_cell.angle_gamma   90.00
#
_symmetry.space_group_name_H-M   'P 1'
#
loop_
_entity.id
_entity.type
_entity.pdbx_description
1 polymer ?
#
loop_
_entity_poly.entity_id
_entity_poly.type
_entity_poly.pdbx_seq_one_letter_code
_entity_poly.pdbx_strand_id
1 'polypeptide(L)'
;MFGSEACLAKRAGRARADRLSRSHRKPSVIQVENGSEFISRNLDAWAYREKMSLDFSRPGKPTDNAFIESFNARVRAECLNAHVFESLEDAKNILTNWRSDYNKFRPHSALGMLTPEEFAALSQRNEVPVDQNISA
;
A
#
# COMPACT_ATOMS: atom_id res chain seq x y z
N MET A 1 -10.07 17.52 -24.85
CA MET A 1 -9.83 18.10 -23.52
C MET A 1 -9.73 17.04 -22.41
N PHE A 2 -9.38 15.78 -22.76
CA PHE A 2 -9.29 14.63 -21.81
C PHE A 2 -7.85 14.24 -21.42
N GLY A 3 -6.86 15.07 -21.78
CA GLY A 3 -5.45 14.71 -21.55
C GLY A 3 -4.85 15.12 -20.19
N SER A 4 -5.51 16.03 -19.46
CA SER A 4 -4.90 16.61 -18.25
C SER A 4 -5.10 15.76 -17.00
N GLU A 5 -6.24 15.10 -16.83
CA GLU A 5 -6.53 14.29 -15.64
C GLU A 5 -5.74 12.98 -15.62
N ALA A 6 -5.65 12.30 -16.76
CA ALA A 6 -4.81 11.10 -16.89
C ALA A 6 -3.31 11.41 -16.67
N CYS A 7 -2.85 12.60 -17.08
CA CYS A 7 -1.50 13.06 -16.85
C CYS A 7 -1.23 13.39 -15.37
N LEU A 8 -2.22 13.94 -14.66
CA LEU A 8 -2.15 14.22 -13.23
C LEU A 8 -2.16 12.93 -12.40
N ALA A 9 -3.00 11.95 -12.75
CA ALA A 9 -3.03 10.66 -12.10
C ALA A 9 -1.70 9.89 -12.27
N LYS A 10 -1.13 9.90 -13.48
CA LYS A 10 0.19 9.31 -13.77
C LYS A 10 1.33 10.00 -13.01
N ARG A 11 1.27 11.33 -12.85
CA ARG A 11 2.24 12.10 -12.03
C ARG A 11 2.09 11.80 -10.54
N ALA A 12 0.87 11.66 -10.04
CA ALA A 12 0.59 11.30 -8.65
C ALA A 12 1.08 9.90 -8.32
N GLY A 13 0.90 8.92 -9.20
CA GLY A 13 1.42 7.57 -9.07
C GLY A 13 2.95 7.55 -8.95
N ARG A 14 3.66 8.29 -9.82
CA ARG A 14 5.11 8.42 -9.78
C ARG A 14 5.62 9.09 -8.51
N ALA A 15 5.00 10.17 -8.05
CA ALA A 15 5.39 10.86 -6.82
C ALA A 15 5.21 9.98 -5.57
N ARG A 16 4.21 9.09 -5.56
CA ARG A 16 4.03 8.08 -4.51
C ARG A 16 5.12 7.01 -4.58
N ALA A 17 5.42 6.53 -5.76
CA ALA A 17 6.44 5.54 -6.02
C ALA A 17 7.83 6.06 -5.64
N ASP A 18 8.19 7.30 -5.99
CA ASP A 18 9.44 7.97 -5.58
C ASP A 18 9.55 8.11 -4.05
N ARG A 19 8.43 8.26 -3.35
CA ARG A 19 8.40 8.31 -1.88
C ARG A 19 8.67 6.94 -1.26
N LEU A 20 8.15 5.86 -1.85
CA LEU A 20 8.41 4.49 -1.43
C LEU A 20 9.87 4.10 -1.65
N SER A 21 10.48 4.50 -2.76
CA SER A 21 11.88 4.17 -3.06
C SER A 21 12.87 4.84 -2.10
N ARG A 22 12.49 5.97 -1.51
CA ARG A 22 13.30 6.70 -0.49
C ARG A 22 13.10 6.17 0.92
N SER A 23 12.11 5.32 1.15
CA SER A 23 11.92 4.70 2.46
C SER A 23 13.00 3.64 2.69
N HIS A 24 13.40 3.47 3.96
CA HIS A 24 14.35 2.42 4.35
C HIS A 24 13.85 0.99 4.08
N ARG A 25 12.59 0.85 3.66
CA ARG A 25 11.91 -0.42 3.35
C ARG A 25 11.46 -0.43 1.90
N LYS A 26 12.41 -0.39 0.99
CA LYS A 26 12.14 -0.46 -0.44
C LYS A 26 11.56 -1.85 -0.78
N PRO A 27 10.33 -1.94 -1.31
CA PRO A 27 9.77 -3.21 -1.71
C PRO A 27 10.49 -3.74 -2.95
N SER A 28 10.63 -5.06 -3.07
CA SER A 28 11.13 -5.71 -4.28
C SER A 28 10.04 -5.87 -5.34
N VAL A 29 8.79 -6.00 -4.91
CA VAL A 29 7.62 -6.19 -5.76
C VAL A 29 6.53 -5.20 -5.34
N ILE A 30 5.85 -4.60 -6.31
CA ILE A 30 4.66 -3.78 -6.10
C ILE A 30 3.53 -4.42 -6.88
N GLN A 31 2.49 -4.87 -6.16
CA GLN A 31 1.27 -5.34 -6.79
C GLN A 31 0.44 -4.15 -7.25
N VAL A 32 0.00 -4.19 -8.50
CA VAL A 32 -0.75 -3.11 -9.15
C VAL A 32 -1.97 -3.64 -9.89
N GLU A 33 -3.00 -2.83 -9.96
CA GLU A 33 -4.19 -3.13 -10.75
C GLU A 33 -3.95 -2.83 -12.24
N ASN A 34 -4.82 -3.40 -13.11
CA ASN A 34 -4.79 -3.13 -14.55
C ASN A 34 -5.43 -1.77 -14.90
N GLY A 35 -5.39 -0.79 -14.02
CA GLY A 35 -5.84 0.57 -14.28
C GLY A 35 -4.93 1.27 -15.29
N SER A 36 -5.50 2.12 -16.13
CA SER A 36 -4.74 2.86 -17.16
C SER A 36 -3.66 3.77 -16.57
N GLU A 37 -3.78 4.16 -15.29
CA GLU A 37 -2.80 4.92 -14.53
C GLU A 37 -1.54 4.12 -14.19
N PHE A 38 -1.65 2.80 -14.07
CA PHE A 38 -0.55 1.89 -13.78
C PHE A 38 0.07 1.28 -15.04
N ILE A 39 -0.73 1.12 -16.12
CA ILE A 39 -0.23 0.65 -17.42
C ILE A 39 0.45 1.82 -18.14
N SER A 40 1.71 2.08 -17.82
CA SER A 40 2.45 3.17 -18.45
C SER A 40 3.95 2.89 -18.57
N ARG A 41 4.51 3.22 -19.74
CA ARG A 41 5.97 3.14 -20.00
C ARG A 41 6.80 3.90 -18.94
N ASN A 42 6.23 4.96 -18.37
CA ASN A 42 6.93 5.76 -17.35
C ASN A 42 7.02 5.04 -16.01
N LEU A 43 5.98 4.28 -15.63
CA LEU A 43 5.99 3.48 -14.41
C LEU A 43 6.92 2.27 -14.57
N ASP A 44 6.89 1.61 -15.73
CA ASP A 44 7.78 0.50 -16.04
C ASP A 44 9.25 0.93 -16.00
N ALA A 45 9.59 2.03 -16.68
CA ALA A 45 10.94 2.58 -16.68
C ALA A 45 11.39 3.03 -15.29
N TRP A 46 10.47 3.53 -14.47
CA TRP A 46 10.74 3.87 -13.08
C TRP A 46 11.02 2.61 -12.26
N ALA A 47 10.16 1.60 -12.33
CA ALA A 47 10.33 0.35 -11.60
C ALA A 47 11.65 -0.35 -11.96
N TYR A 48 11.98 -0.37 -13.26
CA TYR A 48 13.26 -0.91 -13.73
C TYR A 48 14.47 -0.19 -13.11
N ARG A 49 14.49 1.15 -13.12
CA ARG A 49 15.58 1.95 -12.51
C ARG A 49 15.70 1.71 -11.01
N GLU A 50 14.57 1.56 -10.35
CA GLU A 50 14.49 1.32 -8.93
C GLU A 50 14.72 -0.16 -8.56
N LYS A 51 14.95 -1.04 -9.53
CA LYS A 51 15.11 -2.49 -9.33
C LYS A 51 13.92 -3.09 -8.56
N MET A 52 12.71 -2.69 -8.93
CA MET A 52 11.45 -3.21 -8.42
C MET A 52 10.68 -3.89 -9.53
N SER A 53 9.94 -4.95 -9.21
CA SER A 53 9.02 -5.60 -10.13
C SER A 53 7.61 -5.05 -9.95
N LEU A 54 6.87 -4.89 -11.04
CA LEU A 54 5.44 -4.64 -11.02
C LEU A 54 4.73 -5.96 -11.25
N ASP A 55 3.89 -6.36 -10.31
CA ASP A 55 3.04 -7.54 -10.41
C ASP A 55 1.60 -7.10 -10.68
N PHE A 56 1.14 -7.34 -11.90
CA PHE A 56 -0.20 -6.95 -12.32
C PHE A 56 -1.23 -7.99 -11.94
N SER A 57 -2.32 -7.55 -11.31
CA SER A 57 -3.44 -8.41 -10.97
C SER A 57 -3.98 -9.13 -12.20
N ARG A 58 -4.27 -10.42 -12.08
CA ARG A 58 -4.81 -11.20 -13.19
C ARG A 58 -6.24 -10.81 -13.47
N PRO A 59 -6.63 -10.63 -14.74
CA PRO A 59 -8.01 -10.34 -15.11
C PRO A 59 -8.97 -11.41 -14.55
N GLY A 60 -10.05 -10.98 -13.92
CA GLY A 60 -11.07 -11.89 -13.36
C GLY A 60 -10.66 -12.65 -12.10
N LYS A 61 -9.58 -12.25 -11.43
CA LYS A 61 -9.14 -12.80 -10.14
C LYS A 61 -9.24 -11.75 -9.02
N PRO A 62 -10.44 -11.55 -8.41
CA PRO A 62 -10.63 -10.57 -7.32
C PRO A 62 -9.71 -10.82 -6.12
N THR A 63 -9.33 -12.08 -5.89
CA THR A 63 -8.46 -12.46 -4.77
C THR A 63 -7.07 -11.83 -4.85
N ASP A 64 -6.60 -11.47 -6.04
CA ASP A 64 -5.28 -10.83 -6.20
C ASP A 64 -5.24 -9.44 -5.54
N ASN A 65 -6.41 -8.79 -5.37
CA ASN A 65 -6.54 -7.46 -4.74
C ASN A 65 -7.13 -7.51 -3.31
N ALA A 66 -7.42 -8.69 -2.78
CA ALA A 66 -8.13 -8.84 -1.52
C ALA A 66 -7.46 -8.11 -0.32
N PHE A 67 -6.13 -8.07 -0.28
CA PHE A 67 -5.41 -7.38 0.80
C PHE A 67 -5.62 -5.87 0.77
N ILE A 68 -5.49 -5.24 -0.40
CA ILE A 68 -5.69 -3.79 -0.52
C ILE A 68 -7.15 -3.41 -0.36
N GLU A 69 -8.08 -4.25 -0.84
CA GLU A 69 -9.51 -4.03 -0.64
C GLU A 69 -9.89 -4.09 0.84
N SER A 70 -9.39 -5.10 1.57
CA SER A 70 -9.59 -5.21 3.02
C SER A 70 -9.00 -4.02 3.77
N PHE A 71 -7.81 -3.58 3.41
CA PHE A 71 -7.18 -2.39 3.98
C PHE A 71 -8.01 -1.13 3.72
N ASN A 72 -8.44 -0.91 2.47
CA ASN A 72 -9.25 0.24 2.09
C ASN A 72 -10.62 0.25 2.79
N ALA A 73 -11.25 -0.92 2.96
CA ALA A 73 -12.49 -1.05 3.71
C ALA A 73 -12.30 -0.62 5.17
N ARG A 74 -11.21 -1.01 5.81
CA ARG A 74 -10.88 -0.59 7.19
C ARG A 74 -10.63 0.91 7.30
N VAL A 75 -9.79 1.47 6.42
CA VAL A 75 -9.56 2.93 6.38
C VAL A 75 -10.89 3.68 6.25
N ARG A 76 -11.76 3.22 5.37
CA ARG A 76 -13.07 3.82 5.17
C ARG A 76 -13.94 3.74 6.41
N ALA A 77 -14.06 2.55 7.00
CA ALA A 77 -14.95 2.34 8.14
C ALA A 77 -14.46 3.03 9.42
N GLU A 78 -13.16 2.94 9.70
CA GLU A 78 -12.59 3.36 10.98
C GLU A 78 -12.04 4.79 10.98
N CYS A 79 -11.75 5.35 9.82
CA CYS A 79 -11.21 6.69 9.70
C CYS A 79 -12.12 7.62 8.90
N LEU A 80 -12.40 7.30 7.63
CA LEU A 80 -13.09 8.25 6.76
C LEU A 80 -14.55 8.45 7.15
N ASN A 81 -15.27 7.39 7.51
CA ASN A 81 -16.69 7.47 7.91
C ASN A 81 -16.87 7.86 9.38
N ALA A 82 -15.83 7.74 10.19
CA ALA A 82 -15.87 8.07 11.62
C ALA A 82 -15.60 9.54 11.92
N HIS A 83 -15.15 10.32 10.95
CA HIS A 83 -14.75 11.71 11.13
C HIS A 83 -15.40 12.63 10.10
N VAL A 84 -15.67 13.86 10.52
CA VAL A 84 -16.00 14.98 9.63
C VAL A 84 -14.72 15.79 9.45
N PHE A 85 -14.31 16.01 8.22
CA PHE A 85 -13.09 16.75 7.90
C PHE A 85 -13.41 18.23 7.69
N GLU A 86 -12.86 19.07 8.53
CA GLU A 86 -13.06 20.53 8.44
C GLU A 86 -12.12 21.20 7.43
N SER A 87 -10.96 20.59 7.21
CA SER A 87 -9.95 21.09 6.28
C SER A 87 -9.07 19.95 5.76
N LEU A 88 -8.25 20.23 4.72
CA LEU A 88 -7.25 19.31 4.23
C LEU A 88 -6.18 18.99 5.28
N GLU A 89 -5.83 19.96 6.12
CA GLU A 89 -4.85 19.77 7.19
C GLU A 89 -5.40 18.86 8.30
N ASP A 90 -6.65 19.09 8.68
CA ASP A 90 -7.36 18.23 9.62
C ASP A 90 -7.44 16.79 9.11
N ALA A 91 -7.84 16.60 7.84
CA ALA A 91 -7.85 15.28 7.21
C ALA A 91 -6.47 14.58 7.24
N LYS A 92 -5.37 15.32 6.99
CA LYS A 92 -4.02 14.78 7.08
C LYS A 92 -3.65 14.35 8.50
N ASN A 93 -4.02 15.13 9.49
CA ASN A 93 -3.75 14.84 10.89
C ASN A 93 -4.50 13.58 11.34
N ILE A 94 -5.80 13.49 11.05
CA ILE A 94 -6.63 12.33 11.37
C ILE A 94 -6.09 11.07 10.70
N LEU A 95 -5.79 11.11 9.41
CA LEU A 95 -5.22 9.98 8.67
C LEU A 95 -3.83 9.57 9.19
N THR A 96 -3.02 10.54 9.60
CA THR A 96 -1.68 10.27 10.17
C THR A 96 -1.78 9.57 11.51
N ASN A 97 -2.69 10.00 12.36
CA ASN A 97 -2.95 9.37 13.65
C ASN A 97 -3.49 7.95 13.49
N TRP A 98 -4.51 7.78 12.64
CA TRP A 98 -5.05 6.45 12.33
C TRP A 98 -3.97 5.50 11.78
N ARG A 99 -3.12 5.97 10.86
CA ARG A 99 -2.01 5.17 10.32
C ARG A 99 -0.99 4.80 11.39
N SER A 100 -0.69 5.71 12.32
CA SER A 100 0.22 5.44 13.42
C SER A 100 -0.34 4.36 14.34
N ASP A 101 -1.62 4.46 14.70
CA ASP A 101 -2.33 3.46 15.48
C ASP A 101 -2.33 2.09 14.79
N TYR A 102 -2.71 2.06 13.51
CA TYR A 102 -2.74 0.84 12.71
C TYR A 102 -1.40 0.12 12.66
N ASN A 103 -0.31 0.84 12.52
CA ASN A 103 1.02 0.24 12.35
C ASN A 103 1.70 -0.11 13.68
N LYS A 104 1.45 0.63 14.76
CA LYS A 104 2.22 0.51 16.00
C LYS A 104 1.50 -0.19 17.12
N PHE A 105 0.16 -0.14 17.13
CA PHE A 105 -0.61 -0.61 18.28
C PHE A 105 -1.60 -1.72 17.93
N ARG A 106 -1.97 -1.88 16.66
CA ARG A 106 -2.96 -2.86 16.27
C ARG A 106 -2.32 -4.21 15.96
N PRO A 107 -2.64 -5.28 16.71
CA PRO A 107 -2.20 -6.63 16.38
C PRO A 107 -2.97 -7.17 15.17
N HIS A 108 -2.29 -7.91 14.32
CA HIS A 108 -2.85 -8.54 13.12
C HIS A 108 -2.71 -10.05 13.19
N SER A 109 -3.83 -10.78 13.07
CA SER A 109 -3.81 -12.24 13.08
C SER A 109 -2.98 -12.83 11.95
N ALA A 110 -3.01 -12.24 10.76
CA ALA A 110 -2.18 -12.63 9.63
C ALA A 110 -0.66 -12.39 9.84
N LEU A 111 -0.28 -11.64 10.86
CA LEU A 111 1.10 -11.38 11.25
C LEU A 111 1.48 -12.06 12.58
N GLY A 112 0.75 -13.14 12.95
CA GLY A 112 0.98 -13.81 14.23
C GLY A 112 0.67 -12.93 15.44
N MET A 113 -0.37 -12.09 15.37
CA MET A 113 -0.76 -11.11 16.40
C MET A 113 0.26 -10.00 16.63
N LEU A 114 1.24 -9.85 15.78
CA LEU A 114 2.16 -8.71 15.80
C LEU A 114 1.54 -7.48 15.14
N THR A 115 2.01 -6.31 15.53
CA THR A 115 1.75 -5.08 14.78
C THR A 115 2.56 -5.08 13.48
N PRO A 116 2.14 -4.34 12.43
CA PRO A 116 2.92 -4.21 11.21
C PRO A 116 4.36 -3.73 11.43
N GLU A 117 4.58 -2.86 12.42
CA GLU A 117 5.91 -2.33 12.72
C GLU A 117 6.81 -3.39 13.38
N GLU A 118 6.28 -4.16 14.33
CA GLU A 118 6.98 -5.28 14.97
C GLU A 118 7.32 -6.36 13.94
N PHE A 119 6.34 -6.76 13.13
CA PHE A 119 6.56 -7.76 12.08
C PHE A 119 7.64 -7.32 11.09
N ALA A 120 7.61 -6.07 10.68
CA ALA A 120 8.62 -5.54 9.77
C ALA A 120 10.01 -5.45 10.42
N ALA A 121 10.11 -5.19 11.73
CA ALA A 121 11.37 -5.21 12.46
C ALA A 121 11.96 -6.63 12.56
N LEU A 122 11.12 -7.62 12.84
CA LEU A 122 11.53 -9.04 12.87
C LEU A 122 11.95 -9.55 11.47
N SER A 123 11.22 -9.16 10.43
CA SER A 123 11.57 -9.52 9.05
C SER A 123 12.95 -9.01 8.64
N GLN A 124 13.38 -7.87 9.15
CA GLN A 124 14.73 -7.32 8.88
C GLN A 124 15.84 -8.10 9.59
N ARG A 125 15.52 -8.79 10.69
CA ARG A 125 16.47 -9.61 11.44
C ARG A 125 16.51 -11.08 10.98
N ASN A 126 15.74 -11.45 9.96
CA ASN A 126 15.49 -12.83 9.56
C ASN A 126 14.90 -13.73 10.69
N GLU A 127 14.22 -13.13 11.64
CA GLU A 127 13.65 -13.77 12.82
C GLU A 127 12.13 -13.97 12.71
N VAL A 128 11.56 -13.89 11.51
CA VAL A 128 10.12 -14.08 11.31
C VAL A 128 9.76 -15.52 11.60
N PRO A 129 8.85 -15.81 12.56
CA PRO A 129 8.29 -17.14 12.70
C PRO A 129 7.56 -17.49 11.41
N VAL A 130 8.07 -18.44 10.66
CA VAL A 130 7.37 -19.01 9.51
C VAL A 130 6.26 -19.89 10.08
N ASP A 131 5.07 -19.34 10.18
CA ASP A 131 3.88 -20.13 10.47
C ASP A 131 3.61 -21.03 9.26
N GLN A 132 3.94 -22.31 9.38
CA GLN A 132 3.81 -23.34 8.34
C GLN A 132 2.35 -23.76 8.12
N ASN A 133 1.36 -22.92 8.46
CA ASN A 133 -0.06 -23.27 8.41
C ASN A 133 -0.85 -22.42 7.40
N ILE A 134 -0.33 -22.27 6.16
CA ILE A 134 -1.18 -21.88 5.04
C ILE A 134 -1.10 -22.99 3.98
N SER A 135 -1.63 -24.15 4.36
CA SER A 135 -1.98 -25.23 3.43
C SER A 135 -3.42 -25.62 3.73
N ALA A 136 -4.35 -25.05 2.97
CA ALA A 136 -5.63 -25.67 2.58
C ALA A 136 -6.34 -24.73 1.63
#